data_9f8820770bea6e2637372767a88ec46f
#
_entry.id   9f8820770bea6e2637372767a88ec46f
#
_cell.length_a   1.000
_cell.length_b   1.000
_cell.length_c   1.000
_cell.angle_alpha   90.00
_cell.angle_beta   90.00
_cell.angle_gamma   90.00
#
_symmetry.space_group_name_H-M   'P 1'
#
loop_
_entity.id
_entity.type
_entity.pdbx_description
1 polymer ?
#
loop_
_entity_poly.entity_id
_entity_poly.type
_entity_poly.pdbx_seq_one_letter_code
_entity_poly.pdbx_strand_id
1 'polypeptide(L)'
;MEEARELANYLPFSFKTSKEEEYIEFLWDAFQTNYTHGKYQFAFLAYHMLTMSFIYFNIWQIKQTEPTDFGKGLIGFGKEVEKNLQDATSPFVFSTVNERTILRFLKLIACDNTKIGTYAKLVDDRNETAHPNGNIFFSTQAALDTKITEILRVVEEIQTHSMPIIQSCYSRFLVEGNNPEDREYPDDADQIREVLIHENYLSQKDIEICSAFDVLQHETHHNFPGIESLHQTLCTNYAKQ
;
A
#
# COMPACT_ATOMS: atom_id res chain seq x y z
N MET A 1 14.30 -13.84 -8.67
CA MET A 1 12.93 -14.23 -8.23
C MET A 1 12.71 -14.09 -6.74
N GLU A 2 13.68 -14.45 -5.89
CA GLU A 2 13.56 -14.29 -4.43
C GLU A 2 13.39 -12.82 -4.03
N GLU A 3 14.25 -11.94 -4.56
CA GLU A 3 14.16 -10.50 -4.34
C GLU A 3 12.80 -9.92 -4.78
N ALA A 4 12.25 -10.36 -5.91
CA ALA A 4 10.95 -9.88 -6.37
C ALA A 4 9.80 -10.17 -5.38
N ARG A 5 9.93 -11.23 -4.58
CA ARG A 5 8.94 -11.61 -3.57
C ARG A 5 8.88 -10.64 -2.39
N GLU A 6 9.94 -9.84 -2.19
CA GLU A 6 9.92 -8.80 -1.15
C GLU A 6 8.74 -7.84 -1.30
N LEU A 7 8.28 -7.60 -2.53
CA LEU A 7 7.10 -6.76 -2.76
C LEU A 7 5.84 -7.28 -2.04
N ALA A 8 5.73 -8.61 -1.82
CA ALA A 8 4.60 -9.19 -1.09
C ALA A 8 4.50 -8.67 0.36
N ASN A 9 5.63 -8.31 0.99
CA ASN A 9 5.62 -7.76 2.34
C ASN A 9 5.01 -6.34 2.42
N TYR A 10 4.82 -5.68 1.27
CA TYR A 10 4.24 -4.34 1.13
C TYR A 10 2.79 -4.37 0.62
N LEU A 11 2.28 -5.55 0.26
CA LEU A 11 0.88 -5.73 -0.15
C LEU A 11 0.03 -6.16 1.04
N PRO A 12 -1.30 -5.89 1.04
CA PRO A 12 -2.17 -6.18 2.16
C PRO A 12 -2.19 -7.66 2.57
N PHE A 13 -2.37 -7.90 3.87
CA PHE A 13 -2.64 -9.25 4.40
C PHE A 13 -4.00 -9.81 3.97
N SER A 14 -4.99 -8.92 3.83
CA SER A 14 -6.36 -9.29 3.48
C SER A 14 -6.98 -8.23 2.59
N PHE A 15 -8.00 -8.63 1.83
CA PHE A 15 -8.69 -7.80 0.88
C PHE A 15 -10.18 -7.73 1.22
N LYS A 16 -10.84 -6.59 0.96
CA LYS A 16 -12.27 -6.41 1.25
C LYS A 16 -13.17 -7.23 0.34
N THR A 17 -12.67 -7.63 -0.82
CA THR A 17 -13.41 -8.45 -1.76
C THR A 17 -12.52 -9.56 -2.33
N SER A 18 -13.13 -10.73 -2.62
CA SER A 18 -12.44 -11.82 -3.30
C SER A 18 -11.87 -11.41 -4.66
N LYS A 19 -12.49 -10.44 -5.34
CA LYS A 19 -12.01 -9.93 -6.64
C LYS A 19 -10.68 -9.20 -6.53
N GLU A 20 -10.46 -8.49 -5.43
CA GLU A 20 -9.18 -7.81 -5.18
C GLU A 20 -8.07 -8.82 -4.92
N GLU A 21 -8.36 -9.84 -4.10
CA GLU A 21 -7.44 -10.93 -3.81
C GLU A 21 -7.09 -11.73 -5.07
N GLU A 22 -8.10 -12.21 -5.81
CA GLU A 22 -7.94 -12.90 -7.09
C GLU A 22 -7.11 -12.10 -8.10
N TYR A 23 -7.27 -10.76 -8.11
CA TYR A 23 -6.50 -9.90 -9.01
C TYR A 23 -5.01 -9.84 -8.63
N ILE A 24 -4.68 -9.71 -7.36
CA ILE A 24 -3.30 -9.70 -6.89
C ILE A 24 -2.65 -11.07 -7.10
N GLU A 25 -3.35 -12.17 -6.81
CA GLU A 25 -2.89 -13.53 -7.08
C GLU A 25 -2.63 -13.75 -8.58
N PHE A 26 -3.56 -13.30 -9.44
CA PHE A 26 -3.41 -13.36 -10.90
C PHE A 26 -2.16 -12.62 -11.37
N LEU A 27 -1.87 -11.44 -10.84
CA LEU A 27 -0.67 -10.68 -11.22
C LEU A 27 0.61 -11.40 -10.78
N TRP A 28 0.61 -12.01 -9.59
CA TRP A 28 1.75 -12.81 -9.11
C TRP A 28 1.97 -14.03 -9.99
N ASP A 29 0.93 -14.76 -10.33
CA ASP A 29 1.03 -15.92 -11.24
C ASP A 29 1.54 -15.49 -12.62
N ALA A 30 1.00 -14.40 -13.18
CA ALA A 30 1.45 -13.84 -14.44
C ALA A 30 2.93 -13.44 -14.39
N PHE A 31 3.39 -12.81 -13.31
CA PHE A 31 4.81 -12.49 -13.12
C PHE A 31 5.67 -13.76 -13.08
N GLN A 32 5.34 -14.72 -12.21
CA GLN A 32 6.13 -15.93 -12.02
C GLN A 32 6.19 -16.79 -13.29
N THR A 33 5.05 -16.97 -13.94
CA THR A 33 4.96 -17.75 -15.20
C THR A 33 5.81 -17.11 -16.28
N ASN A 34 5.67 -15.82 -16.53
CA ASN A 34 6.45 -15.13 -17.55
C ASN A 34 7.95 -15.09 -17.23
N TYR A 35 8.31 -14.87 -15.97
CA TYR A 35 9.70 -14.90 -15.51
C TYR A 35 10.35 -16.27 -15.75
N THR A 36 9.68 -17.35 -15.34
CA THR A 36 10.16 -18.73 -15.47
C THR A 36 10.35 -19.16 -16.93
N HIS A 37 9.48 -18.68 -17.81
CA HIS A 37 9.53 -18.99 -19.24
C HIS A 37 10.38 -18.02 -20.07
N GLY A 38 11.14 -17.13 -19.42
CA GLY A 38 12.03 -16.18 -20.12
C GLY A 38 11.28 -15.07 -20.87
N LYS A 39 10.02 -14.81 -20.54
CA LYS A 39 9.20 -13.74 -21.10
C LYS A 39 9.30 -12.47 -20.25
N TYR A 40 10.53 -12.00 -20.05
CA TYR A 40 10.87 -10.97 -19.06
C TYR A 40 10.13 -9.64 -19.25
N GLN A 41 9.83 -9.25 -20.49
CA GLN A 41 9.03 -8.05 -20.77
C GLN A 41 7.61 -8.15 -20.21
N PHE A 42 6.95 -9.31 -20.35
CA PHE A 42 5.61 -9.53 -19.78
C PHE A 42 5.65 -9.71 -18.26
N ALA A 43 6.72 -10.34 -17.75
CA ALA A 43 6.95 -10.38 -16.31
C ALA A 43 7.08 -8.97 -15.72
N PHE A 44 7.83 -8.07 -16.37
CA PHE A 44 7.93 -6.67 -15.96
C PHE A 44 6.57 -5.98 -15.92
N LEU A 45 5.72 -6.16 -16.93
CA LEU A 45 4.39 -5.54 -16.96
C LEU A 45 3.52 -5.99 -15.78
N ALA A 46 3.52 -7.30 -15.49
CA ALA A 46 2.79 -7.84 -14.33
C ALA A 46 3.35 -7.27 -13.00
N TYR A 47 4.68 -7.19 -12.87
CA TYR A 47 5.34 -6.64 -11.68
C TYR A 47 5.06 -5.13 -11.50
N HIS A 48 5.03 -4.37 -12.59
CA HIS A 48 4.63 -2.97 -12.56
C HIS A 48 3.18 -2.80 -12.05
N MET A 49 2.26 -3.67 -12.50
CA MET A 49 0.87 -3.63 -12.03
C MET A 49 0.76 -3.96 -10.53
N LEU A 50 1.55 -4.89 -10.00
CA LEU A 50 1.67 -5.15 -8.56
C LEU A 50 2.19 -3.91 -7.82
N THR A 51 3.20 -3.24 -8.38
CA THR A 51 3.76 -2.00 -7.81
C THR A 51 2.73 -0.87 -7.79
N MET A 52 1.94 -0.73 -8.86
CA MET A 52 0.85 0.26 -8.88
C MET A 52 -0.26 -0.09 -7.87
N SER A 53 -0.54 -1.37 -7.66
CA SER A 53 -1.47 -1.80 -6.61
C SER A 53 -0.98 -1.38 -5.22
N PHE A 54 0.31 -1.58 -4.90
CA PHE A 54 0.92 -1.06 -3.67
C PHE A 54 0.70 0.46 -3.53
N ILE A 55 0.89 1.24 -4.60
CA ILE A 55 0.67 2.70 -4.57
C ILE A 55 -0.81 3.01 -4.30
N TYR A 56 -1.75 2.27 -4.88
CA TYR A 56 -3.18 2.46 -4.63
C TYR A 56 -3.55 2.18 -3.17
N PHE A 57 -2.98 1.16 -2.54
CA PHE A 57 -3.19 0.89 -1.12
C PHE A 57 -2.62 2.00 -0.24
N ASN A 58 -1.44 2.54 -0.55
CA ASN A 58 -0.89 3.70 0.18
C ASN A 58 -1.80 4.93 0.07
N ILE A 59 -2.31 5.24 -1.12
CA ILE A 59 -3.23 6.38 -1.32
C ILE A 59 -4.55 6.13 -0.58
N TRP A 60 -5.02 4.87 -0.52
CA TRP A 60 -6.17 4.49 0.29
C TRP A 60 -5.95 4.77 1.76
N GLN A 61 -4.81 4.38 2.31
CA GLN A 61 -4.44 4.65 3.71
C GLN A 61 -4.40 6.16 4.00
N ILE A 62 -3.85 6.96 3.08
CA ILE A 62 -3.90 8.43 3.18
C ILE A 62 -5.36 8.92 3.20
N LYS A 63 -6.21 8.43 2.30
CA LYS A 63 -7.64 8.79 2.24
C LYS A 63 -8.37 8.47 3.55
N GLN A 64 -8.12 7.30 4.14
CA GLN A 64 -8.77 6.87 5.37
C GLN A 64 -8.27 7.63 6.60
N THR A 65 -6.97 7.92 6.65
CA THR A 65 -6.34 8.55 7.81
C THR A 65 -6.46 10.07 7.79
N GLU A 66 -6.25 10.69 6.62
CA GLU A 66 -6.22 12.16 6.42
C GLU A 66 -7.21 12.59 5.31
N PRO A 67 -8.54 12.36 5.50
CA PRO A 67 -9.54 12.63 4.45
C PRO A 67 -9.58 14.09 4.01
N THR A 68 -9.28 15.03 4.91
CA THR A 68 -9.23 16.47 4.60
C THR A 68 -8.08 16.79 3.64
N ASP A 69 -6.89 16.25 3.88
CA ASP A 69 -5.73 16.48 3.02
C ASP A 69 -5.86 15.72 1.70
N PHE A 70 -6.43 14.51 1.74
CA PHE A 70 -6.80 13.80 0.52
C PHE A 70 -7.76 14.66 -0.35
N GLY A 71 -8.78 15.28 0.24
CA GLY A 71 -9.71 16.18 -0.44
C GLY A 71 -8.99 17.38 -1.07
N LYS A 72 -7.99 17.97 -0.42
CA LYS A 72 -7.15 19.03 -1.02
C LYS A 72 -6.34 18.50 -2.23
N GLY A 73 -5.90 17.25 -2.19
CA GLY A 73 -5.20 16.59 -3.30
C GLY A 73 -6.06 16.44 -4.57
N LEU A 74 -7.39 16.49 -4.43
CA LEU A 74 -8.34 16.42 -5.56
C LEU A 74 -8.52 17.76 -6.30
N ILE A 75 -7.99 18.86 -5.78
CA ILE A 75 -8.10 20.18 -6.43
C ILE A 75 -7.46 20.12 -7.83
N GLY A 76 -8.24 20.50 -8.84
CA GLY A 76 -7.82 20.49 -10.24
C GLY A 76 -8.29 19.28 -11.04
N PHE A 77 -8.94 18.32 -10.41
CA PHE A 77 -9.67 17.28 -11.13
C PHE A 77 -11.03 17.80 -11.64
N GLY A 78 -11.57 17.16 -12.68
CA GLY A 78 -12.96 17.39 -13.08
C GLY A 78 -13.92 16.84 -12.02
N LYS A 79 -15.08 17.49 -11.85
CA LYS A 79 -16.07 17.14 -10.80
C LYS A 79 -16.46 15.66 -10.74
N GLU A 80 -16.55 15.00 -11.89
CA GLU A 80 -16.90 13.57 -11.96
C GLU A 80 -15.77 12.70 -11.41
N VAL A 81 -14.52 12.99 -11.79
CA VAL A 81 -13.34 12.26 -11.28
C VAL A 81 -13.16 12.52 -9.80
N GLU A 82 -13.26 13.77 -9.36
CA GLU A 82 -13.19 14.14 -7.94
C GLU A 82 -14.20 13.35 -7.12
N LYS A 83 -15.48 13.35 -7.53
CA LYS A 83 -16.53 12.59 -6.87
C LYS A 83 -16.22 11.09 -6.85
N ASN A 84 -15.81 10.51 -7.98
CA ASN A 84 -15.47 9.09 -8.07
C ASN A 84 -14.34 8.68 -7.11
N LEU A 85 -13.29 9.51 -6.98
CA LEU A 85 -12.18 9.25 -6.07
C LEU A 85 -12.59 9.46 -4.60
N GLN A 86 -13.43 10.46 -4.33
CA GLN A 86 -13.92 10.73 -2.98
C GLN A 86 -14.86 9.65 -2.47
N ASP A 87 -15.77 9.16 -3.32
CA ASP A 87 -16.74 8.11 -3.02
C ASP A 87 -16.15 6.69 -3.21
N ALA A 88 -14.84 6.57 -3.53
CA ALA A 88 -14.20 5.29 -3.75
C ALA A 88 -14.39 4.33 -2.57
N THR A 89 -14.83 3.11 -2.85
CA THR A 89 -15.02 2.00 -1.90
C THR A 89 -13.92 0.94 -1.99
N SER A 90 -13.03 1.06 -2.97
CA SER A 90 -11.88 0.18 -3.20
C SER A 90 -10.67 0.99 -3.68
N PRO A 91 -9.44 0.63 -3.27
CA PRO A 91 -8.21 1.25 -3.77
C PRO A 91 -8.08 1.20 -5.29
N PHE A 92 -8.64 0.17 -5.94
CA PHE A 92 -8.55 0.01 -7.38
C PHE A 92 -9.36 1.03 -8.19
N VAL A 93 -10.24 1.82 -7.55
CA VAL A 93 -10.87 2.99 -8.20
C VAL A 93 -9.83 4.01 -8.67
N PHE A 94 -8.67 4.10 -8.00
CA PHE A 94 -7.59 5.00 -8.40
C PHE A 94 -7.01 4.67 -9.78
N SER A 95 -7.18 3.45 -10.28
CA SER A 95 -6.78 3.04 -11.65
C SER A 95 -7.55 3.78 -12.76
N THR A 96 -8.66 4.43 -12.45
CA THR A 96 -9.43 5.26 -13.40
C THR A 96 -8.72 6.56 -13.75
N VAL A 97 -7.68 6.91 -13.01
CA VAL A 97 -6.86 8.09 -13.24
C VAL A 97 -5.49 7.67 -13.79
N ASN A 98 -4.93 8.51 -14.65
CA ASN A 98 -3.59 8.27 -15.21
C ASN A 98 -2.54 8.08 -14.09
N GLU A 99 -1.69 7.05 -14.21
CA GLU A 99 -0.69 6.65 -13.21
C GLU A 99 0.21 7.82 -12.76
N ARG A 100 0.71 8.64 -13.71
CA ARG A 100 1.52 9.82 -13.37
C ARG A 100 0.76 10.84 -12.51
N THR A 101 -0.54 10.95 -12.71
CA THR A 101 -1.40 11.84 -11.90
C THR A 101 -1.62 11.24 -10.52
N ILE A 102 -1.84 9.93 -10.43
CA ILE A 102 -1.98 9.22 -9.16
C ILE A 102 -0.70 9.33 -8.29
N LEU A 103 0.49 9.21 -8.86
CA LEU A 103 1.74 9.42 -8.13
C LEU A 103 1.84 10.77 -7.42
N ARG A 104 1.11 11.80 -7.89
CA ARG A 104 1.12 13.13 -7.25
C ARG A 104 0.46 13.14 -5.87
N PHE A 105 -0.41 12.17 -5.54
CA PHE A 105 -0.97 12.03 -4.20
C PHE A 105 0.10 11.70 -3.15
N LEU A 106 1.23 11.11 -3.55
CA LEU A 106 2.35 10.86 -2.64
C LEU A 106 2.99 12.16 -2.10
N LYS A 107 2.66 13.33 -2.64
CA LYS A 107 3.01 14.62 -2.02
C LYS A 107 2.36 14.80 -0.65
N LEU A 108 1.24 14.16 -0.39
CA LEU A 108 0.55 14.20 0.90
C LEU A 108 1.36 13.50 2.01
N ILE A 109 2.31 12.65 1.63
CA ILE A 109 3.29 12.01 2.52
C ILE A 109 4.70 12.60 2.33
N ALA A 110 4.78 13.88 1.99
CA ALA A 110 6.03 14.63 1.85
C ALA A 110 7.01 14.13 0.75
N CYS A 111 6.54 13.37 -0.25
CA CYS A 111 7.33 13.11 -1.44
C CYS A 111 7.41 14.39 -2.29
N ASP A 112 8.59 14.94 -2.47
CA ASP A 112 8.81 16.15 -3.26
C ASP A 112 8.70 15.91 -4.79
N ASN A 113 8.80 16.98 -5.57
CA ASN A 113 8.72 16.88 -7.04
C ASN A 113 9.83 16.03 -7.65
N THR A 114 11.00 15.98 -7.04
CA THR A 114 12.15 15.20 -7.53
C THR A 114 11.84 13.70 -7.39
N LYS A 115 11.34 13.29 -6.23
CA LYS A 115 10.89 11.92 -5.96
C LYS A 115 9.75 11.51 -6.89
N ILE A 116 8.71 12.33 -7.00
CA ILE A 116 7.59 12.07 -7.93
C ILE A 116 8.10 11.93 -9.38
N GLY A 117 9.07 12.75 -9.79
CA GLY A 117 9.71 12.64 -11.11
C GLY A 117 10.48 11.33 -11.28
N THR A 118 11.13 10.85 -10.22
CA THR A 118 11.81 9.55 -10.24
C THR A 118 10.81 8.40 -10.34
N TYR A 119 9.73 8.42 -9.55
CA TYR A 119 8.69 7.38 -9.59
C TYR A 119 7.95 7.37 -10.94
N ALA A 120 7.76 8.55 -11.56
CA ALA A 120 7.15 8.65 -12.88
C ALA A 120 7.96 7.95 -13.99
N LYS A 121 9.28 7.73 -13.81
CA LYS A 121 10.08 6.95 -14.76
C LYS A 121 9.63 5.49 -14.83
N LEU A 122 9.12 4.93 -13.75
CA LEU A 122 8.55 3.57 -13.77
C LEU A 122 7.34 3.48 -14.72
N VAL A 123 6.55 4.56 -14.79
CA VAL A 123 5.43 4.66 -15.73
C VAL A 123 5.92 4.81 -17.17
N ASP A 124 7.03 5.54 -17.40
CA ASP A 124 7.63 5.66 -18.72
C ASP A 124 8.16 4.31 -19.21
N ASP A 125 8.91 3.60 -18.37
CA ASP A 125 9.45 2.27 -18.68
C ASP A 125 8.31 1.29 -19.04
N ARG A 126 7.20 1.35 -18.29
CA ARG A 126 6.02 0.52 -18.59
C ARG A 126 5.37 0.93 -19.91
N ASN A 127 5.23 2.21 -20.18
CA ASN A 127 4.65 2.69 -21.44
C ASN A 127 5.49 2.26 -22.63
N GLU A 128 6.81 2.44 -22.59
CA GLU A 128 7.71 2.01 -23.63
C GLU A 128 7.63 0.50 -23.85
N THR A 129 7.57 -0.27 -22.76
CA THR A 129 7.49 -1.74 -22.78
C THR A 129 6.17 -2.25 -23.34
N ALA A 130 5.05 -1.58 -23.05
CA ALA A 130 3.70 -2.00 -23.45
C ALA A 130 3.35 -1.60 -24.90
N HIS A 131 4.00 -0.59 -25.46
CA HIS A 131 3.70 -0.12 -26.81
C HIS A 131 4.37 -0.97 -27.90
N PRO A 132 3.70 -1.24 -29.04
CA PRO A 132 4.22 -2.03 -30.16
C PRO A 132 5.24 -1.21 -30.97
N ASN A 133 6.40 -0.93 -30.39
CA ASN A 133 7.48 -0.14 -31.01
C ASN A 133 8.58 -0.98 -31.67
N GLY A 134 8.41 -2.32 -31.71
CA GLY A 134 9.37 -3.25 -32.32
C GLY A 134 10.59 -3.59 -31.46
N ASN A 135 10.68 -3.09 -30.20
CA ASN A 135 11.80 -3.34 -29.31
C ASN A 135 11.44 -4.36 -28.21
N ILE A 136 12.44 -5.07 -27.74
CA ILE A 136 12.39 -5.92 -26.54
C ILE A 136 13.28 -5.26 -25.49
N PHE A 137 12.67 -4.62 -24.48
CA PHE A 137 13.39 -3.87 -23.44
C PHE A 137 14.04 -4.80 -22.41
N PHE A 138 13.35 -5.89 -22.04
CA PHE A 138 13.83 -6.88 -21.09
C PHE A 138 14.12 -8.21 -21.81
N SER A 139 15.25 -8.28 -22.49
CA SER A 139 15.65 -9.48 -23.25
C SER A 139 16.36 -10.53 -22.39
N THR A 140 16.84 -10.17 -21.18
CA THR A 140 17.55 -11.05 -20.27
C THR A 140 16.98 -10.99 -18.86
N GLN A 141 17.17 -12.07 -18.11
CA GLN A 141 16.81 -12.13 -16.68
C GLN A 141 17.52 -11.03 -15.88
N ALA A 142 18.81 -10.82 -16.09
CA ALA A 142 19.62 -9.84 -15.38
C ALA A 142 19.07 -8.40 -15.57
N ALA A 143 18.59 -8.06 -16.76
CA ALA A 143 17.98 -6.75 -17.03
C ALA A 143 16.68 -6.56 -16.23
N LEU A 144 15.85 -7.60 -16.15
CA LEU A 144 14.64 -7.57 -15.33
C LEU A 144 14.96 -7.52 -13.83
N ASP A 145 15.90 -8.35 -13.36
CA ASP A 145 16.29 -8.38 -11.94
C ASP A 145 16.82 -7.01 -11.48
N THR A 146 17.65 -6.35 -12.30
CA THR A 146 18.08 -4.97 -12.03
C THR A 146 16.91 -4.00 -11.91
N LYS A 147 15.92 -4.11 -12.80
CA LYS A 147 14.73 -3.24 -12.75
C LYS A 147 13.86 -3.53 -11.52
N ILE A 148 13.73 -4.79 -11.11
CA ILE A 148 13.04 -5.19 -9.88
C ILE A 148 13.70 -4.54 -8.65
N THR A 149 15.03 -4.60 -8.55
CA THR A 149 15.78 -3.93 -7.47
C THR A 149 15.52 -2.42 -7.43
N GLU A 150 15.49 -1.75 -8.60
CA GLU A 150 15.14 -0.33 -8.69
C GLU A 150 13.71 -0.05 -8.19
N ILE A 151 12.74 -0.89 -8.58
CA ILE A 151 11.34 -0.77 -8.14
C ILE A 151 11.22 -0.96 -6.64
N LEU A 152 11.84 -1.99 -6.07
CA LEU A 152 11.81 -2.27 -4.63
C LEU A 152 12.37 -1.12 -3.81
N ARG A 153 13.43 -0.47 -4.29
CA ARG A 153 13.97 0.73 -3.65
C ARG A 153 12.97 1.89 -3.63
N VAL A 154 12.20 2.07 -4.70
CA VAL A 154 11.11 3.06 -4.76
C VAL A 154 9.98 2.70 -3.80
N VAL A 155 9.59 1.43 -3.74
CA VAL A 155 8.56 0.92 -2.82
C VAL A 155 8.97 1.16 -1.36
N GLU A 156 10.21 0.83 -0.99
CA GLU A 156 10.76 1.05 0.35
C GLU A 156 10.79 2.55 0.72
N GLU A 157 11.18 3.40 -0.24
CA GLU A 157 11.17 4.85 -0.04
C GLU A 157 9.75 5.38 0.19
N ILE A 158 8.76 4.95 -0.60
CA ILE A 158 7.36 5.33 -0.41
C ILE A 158 6.86 4.84 0.96
N GLN A 159 7.15 3.60 1.33
CA GLN A 159 6.79 3.04 2.64
C GLN A 159 7.35 3.87 3.80
N THR A 160 8.61 4.31 3.68
CA THR A 160 9.24 5.18 4.67
C THR A 160 8.49 6.51 4.80
N HIS A 161 8.06 7.10 3.69
CA HIS A 161 7.25 8.32 3.69
C HIS A 161 5.84 8.10 4.22
N SER A 162 5.27 6.90 4.10
CA SER A 162 3.94 6.53 4.60
C SER A 162 3.92 6.28 6.11
N MET A 163 5.08 6.10 6.75
CA MET A 163 5.17 5.79 8.20
C MET A 163 4.31 6.71 9.07
N PRO A 164 4.31 8.06 8.93
CA PRO A 164 3.47 8.94 9.77
C PRO A 164 1.97 8.68 9.58
N ILE A 165 1.52 8.32 8.38
CA ILE A 165 0.12 7.98 8.09
C ILE A 165 -0.26 6.70 8.82
N ILE A 166 0.59 5.67 8.74
CA ILE A 166 0.35 4.39 9.43
C ILE A 166 0.34 4.58 10.95
N GLN A 167 1.28 5.35 11.49
CA GLN A 167 1.31 5.66 12.93
C GLN A 167 0.06 6.45 13.37
N SER A 168 -0.40 7.41 12.59
CA SER A 168 -1.63 8.18 12.87
C SER A 168 -2.87 7.28 12.82
N CYS A 169 -2.98 6.41 11.81
CA CYS A 169 -4.03 5.41 11.71
C CYS A 169 -4.04 4.49 12.93
N TYR A 170 -2.88 3.96 13.31
CA TYR A 170 -2.74 3.05 14.44
C TYR A 170 -3.04 3.72 15.78
N SER A 171 -2.51 4.93 16.01
CA SER A 171 -2.80 5.73 17.20
C SER A 171 -4.31 5.96 17.38
N ARG A 172 -5.00 6.33 16.29
CA ARG A 172 -6.46 6.51 16.29
C ARG A 172 -7.17 5.20 16.61
N PHE A 173 -6.79 4.09 15.97
CA PHE A 173 -7.34 2.76 16.26
C PHE A 173 -7.21 2.38 17.74
N LEU A 174 -6.05 2.60 18.35
CA LEU A 174 -5.82 2.32 19.78
C LEU A 174 -6.72 3.16 20.67
N VAL A 175 -6.85 4.46 20.37
CA VAL A 175 -7.68 5.38 21.16
C VAL A 175 -9.18 5.10 21.00
N GLU A 176 -9.65 4.83 19.80
CA GLU A 176 -11.07 4.55 19.54
C GLU A 176 -11.46 3.13 19.98
N GLY A 177 -10.54 2.17 19.86
CA GLY A 177 -10.76 0.76 20.18
C GLY A 177 -10.37 0.33 21.61
N ASN A 178 -10.03 1.25 22.53
CA ASN A 178 -9.50 0.89 23.85
C ASN A 178 -10.52 0.21 24.79
N ASN A 179 -11.84 0.42 24.59
CA ASN A 179 -12.88 -0.16 25.45
C ASN A 179 -13.62 -1.31 24.70
N PRO A 180 -13.50 -2.57 25.18
CA PRO A 180 -14.20 -3.70 24.56
C PRO A 180 -15.72 -3.56 24.48
N GLU A 181 -16.34 -2.80 25.41
CA GLU A 181 -17.80 -2.61 25.46
C GLU A 181 -18.30 -1.67 24.34
N ASP A 182 -17.43 -0.81 23.82
CA ASP A 182 -17.76 0.19 22.79
C ASP A 182 -17.31 -0.24 21.40
N ARG A 183 -16.66 -1.42 21.24
CA ARG A 183 -16.12 -1.93 19.97
C ARG A 183 -17.17 -2.67 19.15
N GLU A 184 -16.95 -2.70 17.85
CA GLU A 184 -17.68 -3.61 16.96
C GLU A 184 -17.31 -5.09 17.26
N TYR A 185 -16.02 -5.35 17.55
CA TYR A 185 -15.50 -6.67 17.93
C TYR A 185 -14.93 -6.61 19.36
N PRO A 186 -15.59 -7.26 20.35
CA PRO A 186 -15.10 -7.24 21.74
C PRO A 186 -13.76 -7.93 21.94
N ASP A 187 -13.43 -8.95 21.13
CA ASP A 187 -12.14 -9.64 21.17
C ASP A 187 -11.05 -8.79 20.50
N ASP A 188 -9.88 -8.67 21.16
CA ASP A 188 -8.76 -7.84 20.69
C ASP A 188 -8.22 -8.31 19.33
N ALA A 189 -8.12 -9.63 19.11
CA ALA A 189 -7.58 -10.17 17.86
C ALA A 189 -8.55 -9.93 16.70
N ASP A 190 -9.85 -10.08 16.93
CA ASP A 190 -10.86 -9.81 15.92
C ASP A 190 -10.94 -8.31 15.60
N GLN A 191 -10.88 -7.44 16.63
CA GLN A 191 -10.85 -5.99 16.44
C GLN A 191 -9.63 -5.55 15.61
N ILE A 192 -8.46 -6.11 15.89
CA ILE A 192 -7.23 -5.83 15.11
C ILE A 192 -7.39 -6.33 13.68
N ARG A 193 -7.88 -7.56 13.49
CA ARG A 193 -8.00 -8.14 12.16
C ARG A 193 -8.97 -7.37 11.28
N GLU A 194 -10.17 -7.11 11.78
CA GLU A 194 -11.25 -6.55 10.97
C GLU A 194 -11.12 -5.01 10.85
N VAL A 195 -10.92 -4.29 11.96
CA VAL A 195 -10.98 -2.83 11.96
C VAL A 195 -9.64 -2.19 11.62
N LEU A 196 -8.51 -2.75 12.10
CA LEU A 196 -7.20 -2.19 11.79
C LEU A 196 -6.68 -2.71 10.46
N ILE A 197 -6.52 -4.03 10.33
CA ILE A 197 -5.80 -4.63 9.18
C ILE A 197 -6.69 -4.62 7.93
N HIS A 198 -7.88 -5.18 8.02
CA HIS A 198 -8.76 -5.38 6.87
C HIS A 198 -9.29 -4.05 6.32
N GLU A 199 -9.82 -3.16 7.18
CA GLU A 199 -10.36 -1.88 6.74
C GLU A 199 -9.32 -0.94 6.12
N ASN A 200 -8.06 -1.00 6.58
CA ASN A 200 -6.99 -0.14 6.10
C ASN A 200 -6.05 -0.83 5.11
N TYR A 201 -6.30 -2.07 4.71
CA TYR A 201 -5.42 -2.83 3.80
C TYR A 201 -3.97 -2.84 4.29
N LEU A 202 -3.74 -3.12 5.59
CA LEU A 202 -2.38 -3.12 6.13
C LEU A 202 -1.57 -4.31 5.63
N SER A 203 -0.32 -4.04 5.32
CA SER A 203 0.71 -4.98 4.91
C SER A 203 1.57 -5.44 6.09
N GLN A 204 2.46 -6.42 5.86
CA GLN A 204 3.47 -6.81 6.87
C GLN A 204 4.35 -5.61 7.27
N LYS A 205 4.74 -4.76 6.30
CA LYS A 205 5.55 -3.57 6.58
C LYS A 205 4.81 -2.52 7.40
N ASP A 206 3.50 -2.40 7.21
CA ASP A 206 2.68 -1.52 8.05
C ASP A 206 2.57 -2.05 9.48
N ILE A 207 2.43 -3.37 9.66
CA ILE A 207 2.42 -4.01 10.98
C ILE A 207 3.75 -3.84 11.72
N GLU A 208 4.89 -3.91 11.01
CA GLU A 208 6.20 -3.62 11.60
C GLU A 208 6.24 -2.18 12.18
N ILE A 209 5.64 -1.21 11.48
CA ILE A 209 5.52 0.18 11.95
C ILE A 209 4.60 0.27 13.17
N CYS A 210 3.44 -0.39 13.13
CA CYS A 210 2.50 -0.43 14.25
C CYS A 210 3.11 -1.08 15.50
N SER A 211 3.85 -2.18 15.32
CA SER A 211 4.50 -2.90 16.42
C SER A 211 5.64 -2.11 17.08
N ALA A 212 6.27 -1.22 16.32
CA ALA A 212 7.31 -0.31 16.84
C ALA A 212 6.75 0.99 17.42
N PHE A 213 5.42 1.15 17.46
CA PHE A 213 4.78 2.37 17.97
C PHE A 213 4.97 2.50 19.48
N ASP A 214 5.35 3.69 19.93
CA ASP A 214 5.47 3.99 21.35
C ASP A 214 4.09 4.25 21.99
N VAL A 215 3.51 3.22 22.60
CA VAL A 215 2.19 3.31 23.25
C VAL A 215 2.18 4.23 24.48
N LEU A 216 3.35 4.54 25.07
CA LEU A 216 3.45 5.43 26.23
C LEU A 216 3.02 6.87 25.88
N GLN A 217 2.95 7.21 24.58
CA GLN A 217 2.34 8.48 24.15
C GLN A 217 0.89 8.63 24.64
N HIS A 218 0.22 7.52 24.97
CA HIS A 218 -1.15 7.47 25.47
C HIS A 218 -1.26 7.15 26.96
N GLU A 219 -0.16 7.19 27.74
CA GLU A 219 -0.14 6.82 29.17
C GLU A 219 -1.15 7.59 30.04
N THR A 220 -1.50 8.81 29.63
CA THR A 220 -2.50 9.66 30.34
C THR A 220 -3.94 9.35 29.93
N HIS A 221 -4.17 8.44 29.00
CA HIS A 221 -5.52 8.07 28.57
C HIS A 221 -6.24 7.32 29.69
N HIS A 222 -7.53 7.62 29.91
CA HIS A 222 -8.32 7.07 31.02
C HIS A 222 -8.40 5.53 31.02
N ASN A 223 -8.32 4.90 29.85
CA ASN A 223 -8.28 3.44 29.68
C ASN A 223 -6.98 2.99 29.00
N PHE A 224 -5.83 3.44 29.51
CA PHE A 224 -4.53 3.03 28.99
C PHE A 224 -4.31 1.49 29.00
N PRO A 225 -4.78 0.72 30.02
CA PRO A 225 -4.69 -0.74 30.00
C PRO A 225 -5.35 -1.39 28.77
N GLY A 226 -6.45 -0.84 28.26
CA GLY A 226 -7.11 -1.32 27.05
C GLY A 226 -6.27 -1.04 25.80
N ILE A 227 -5.58 0.10 25.75
CA ILE A 227 -4.62 0.44 24.68
C ILE A 227 -3.43 -0.54 24.70
N GLU A 228 -2.84 -0.81 25.90
CA GLU A 228 -1.75 -1.77 26.04
C GLU A 228 -2.16 -3.19 25.61
N SER A 229 -3.38 -3.64 25.98
CA SER A 229 -3.90 -4.95 25.59
C SER A 229 -3.95 -5.11 24.07
N LEU A 230 -4.52 -4.12 23.36
CA LEU A 230 -4.56 -4.12 21.90
C LEU A 230 -3.16 -4.17 21.28
N HIS A 231 -2.25 -3.34 21.79
CA HIS A 231 -0.88 -3.30 21.27
C HIS A 231 -0.13 -4.62 21.49
N GLN A 232 -0.22 -5.21 22.68
CA GLN A 232 0.40 -6.49 23.00
C GLN A 232 -0.17 -7.61 22.14
N THR A 233 -1.49 -7.61 21.91
CA THR A 233 -2.15 -8.59 21.04
C THR A 233 -1.67 -8.47 19.60
N LEU A 234 -1.53 -7.23 19.06
CA LEU A 234 -0.97 -7.01 17.73
C LEU A 234 0.46 -7.53 17.64
N CYS A 235 1.33 -7.17 18.59
CA CYS A 235 2.72 -7.60 18.60
C CYS A 235 2.85 -9.15 18.70
N THR A 236 1.97 -9.79 19.47
CA THR A 236 2.00 -11.24 19.65
C THR A 236 1.56 -11.99 18.40
N ASN A 237 0.49 -11.51 17.73
CA ASN A 237 -0.16 -12.27 16.67
C ASN A 237 0.40 -11.96 15.26
N TYR A 238 0.96 -10.77 15.06
CA TYR A 238 1.28 -10.29 13.71
C TYR A 238 2.72 -9.81 13.53
N ALA A 239 3.44 -9.39 14.60
CA ALA A 239 4.85 -9.04 14.45
C ALA A 239 5.65 -10.30 14.09
N LYS A 240 6.47 -10.23 13.04
CA LYS A 240 7.40 -11.31 12.74
C LYS A 240 8.37 -11.47 13.90
N GLN A 241 8.46 -12.69 14.41
CA GLN A 241 9.52 -13.08 15.35
C GLN A 241 10.87 -13.16 14.64
#